data_3149b4c5cc0ca0d516259bad2cf88276
#
_entry.id   3149b4c5cc0ca0d516259bad2cf88276
#
_cell.length_a   1.000
_cell.length_b   1.000
_cell.length_c   1.000
_cell.angle_alpha   90.00
_cell.angle_beta   90.00
_cell.angle_gamma   90.00
#
_symmetry.space_group_name_H-M   'P 1'
#
loop_
_entity.id
_entity.type
_entity.pdbx_description
1 polymer ?
#
loop_
_entity_poly.entity_id
_entity_poly.type
_entity_poly.pdbx_seq_one_letter_code
_entity_poly.pdbx_strand_id
1 'polypeptide(L)'
;STFNSVVYFALNYTQVINAVLVLAAIPAATIVLSSLMKIEKTNIFQLFGLLLSIIGIGSIISNGDIQKIIFLNFNNGDLWMLVCVITWSLYSTLLKKHKFKVSQFSLIQLMVSAGILFLIPQFFYEKSIGLELNFNKAFFLILFYVVMFPAIAAYYCWQKGIEIIGPNRSTMFIQLMPLFSAVMAIIIFNEKFELYHFVGAIFILTGIYLSNKKTQ
;
A
#
# COMPACT_ATOMS: atom_id res chain seq x y z
N SER A 1 -7.82 9.65 -2.94
CA SER A 1 -8.94 9.01 -3.68
C SER A 1 -8.44 8.23 -4.88
N THR A 2 -7.63 8.82 -5.79
CA THR A 2 -7.16 8.17 -7.03
C THR A 2 -6.54 6.79 -6.78
N PHE A 3 -5.63 6.67 -5.78
CA PHE A 3 -5.01 5.39 -5.44
C PHE A 3 -6.05 4.30 -5.13
N ASN A 4 -6.96 4.56 -4.18
CA ASN A 4 -7.96 3.56 -3.79
C ASN A 4 -8.91 3.20 -4.93
N SER A 5 -9.39 4.20 -5.70
CA SER A 5 -10.27 3.94 -6.85
C SER A 5 -9.60 3.08 -7.91
N VAL A 6 -8.31 3.35 -8.21
CA VAL A 6 -7.55 2.56 -9.19
C VAL A 6 -7.26 1.16 -8.65
N VAL A 7 -6.96 0.98 -7.35
CA VAL A 7 -6.80 -0.35 -6.74
C VAL A 7 -8.06 -1.19 -6.90
N TYR A 8 -9.23 -0.65 -6.51
CA TYR A 8 -10.50 -1.38 -6.65
C TYR A 8 -10.85 -1.69 -8.10
N PHE A 9 -10.60 -0.75 -9.01
CA PHE A 9 -10.79 -0.99 -10.44
C PHE A 9 -9.87 -2.11 -10.96
N ALA A 10 -8.59 -2.05 -10.61
CA ALA A 10 -7.58 -3.04 -11.03
C ALA A 10 -7.91 -4.46 -10.54
N LEU A 11 -8.43 -4.59 -9.31
CA LEU A 11 -8.82 -5.89 -8.72
C LEU A 11 -9.96 -6.60 -9.49
N ASN A 12 -10.71 -5.90 -10.34
CA ASN A 12 -11.67 -6.57 -11.23
C ASN A 12 -10.97 -7.30 -12.39
N TYR A 13 -9.71 -6.99 -12.67
CA TYR A 13 -8.95 -7.49 -13.82
C TYR A 13 -7.70 -8.28 -13.44
N THR A 14 -7.32 -8.29 -12.17
CA THR A 14 -6.14 -9.02 -11.68
C THR A 14 -6.44 -9.86 -10.43
N GLN A 15 -5.60 -10.84 -10.19
CA GLN A 15 -5.67 -11.65 -8.97
C GLN A 15 -5.03 -10.88 -7.81
N VAL A 16 -5.56 -11.10 -6.60
CA VAL A 16 -5.04 -10.47 -5.37
C VAL A 16 -3.54 -10.73 -5.17
N ILE A 17 -3.06 -11.93 -5.54
CA ILE A 17 -1.65 -12.32 -5.49
C ILE A 17 -0.80 -11.35 -6.33
N ASN A 18 -1.17 -11.14 -7.60
CA ASN A 18 -0.46 -10.24 -8.51
C ASN A 18 -0.49 -8.80 -7.96
N ALA A 19 -1.68 -8.35 -7.53
CA ALA A 19 -1.85 -7.01 -6.99
C ALA A 19 -0.91 -6.73 -5.80
N VAL A 20 -0.81 -7.65 -4.84
CA VAL A 20 0.07 -7.50 -3.67
C VAL A 20 1.54 -7.53 -4.07
N LEU A 21 1.95 -8.41 -5.01
CA LEU A 21 3.32 -8.45 -5.52
C LEU A 21 3.70 -7.14 -6.23
N VAL A 22 2.82 -6.60 -7.05
CA VAL A 22 3.07 -5.32 -7.72
C VAL A 22 3.16 -4.18 -6.70
N LEU A 23 2.25 -4.12 -5.72
CA LEU A 23 2.30 -3.11 -4.66
C LEU A 23 3.54 -3.21 -3.77
N ALA A 24 4.14 -4.40 -3.64
CA ALA A 24 5.43 -4.58 -2.96
C ALA A 24 6.60 -3.80 -3.61
N ALA A 25 6.43 -3.33 -4.85
CA ALA A 25 7.39 -2.45 -5.52
C ALA A 25 7.32 -0.97 -5.05
N ILE A 26 6.32 -0.57 -4.24
CA ILE A 26 6.18 0.82 -3.76
C ILE A 26 7.47 1.33 -3.10
N PRO A 27 8.14 0.61 -2.18
CA PRO A 27 9.37 1.10 -1.58
C PRO A 27 10.49 1.30 -2.61
N ALA A 28 10.62 0.40 -3.59
CA ALA A 28 11.59 0.54 -4.68
C ALA A 28 11.33 1.80 -5.50
N ALA A 29 10.10 2.00 -5.93
CA ALA A 29 9.69 3.19 -6.68
C ALA A 29 9.90 4.48 -5.87
N THR A 30 9.62 4.44 -4.55
CA THR A 30 9.84 5.59 -3.67
C THR A 30 11.33 5.91 -3.54
N ILE A 31 12.20 4.91 -3.37
CA ILE A 31 13.66 5.09 -3.32
C ILE A 31 14.15 5.75 -4.62
N VAL A 32 13.72 5.27 -5.77
CA VAL A 32 14.09 5.84 -7.07
C VAL A 32 13.61 7.28 -7.19
N LEU A 33 12.33 7.54 -6.92
CA LEU A 33 11.76 8.88 -7.02
C LEU A 33 12.39 9.87 -6.04
N SER A 34 12.62 9.47 -4.79
CA SER A 34 13.22 10.35 -3.78
C SER A 34 14.68 10.67 -4.12
N SER A 35 15.41 9.74 -4.72
CA SER A 35 16.77 9.95 -5.22
C SER A 35 16.80 10.89 -6.42
N LEU A 36 15.95 10.66 -7.43
CA LEU A 36 15.81 11.52 -8.61
C LEU A 36 15.42 12.95 -8.23
N MET A 37 14.52 13.09 -7.27
CA MET A 37 14.07 14.41 -6.77
C MET A 37 15.03 15.02 -5.74
N LYS A 38 16.15 14.36 -5.42
CA LYS A 38 17.18 14.78 -4.44
C LYS A 38 16.63 15.08 -3.04
N ILE A 39 15.65 14.28 -2.61
CA ILE A 39 14.98 14.44 -1.30
C ILE A 39 15.70 13.64 -0.22
N GLU A 40 16.00 12.37 -0.53
CA GLU A 40 16.77 11.48 0.35
C GLU A 40 17.86 10.76 -0.43
N LYS A 41 19.02 10.58 0.21
CA LYS A 41 20.07 9.71 -0.32
C LYS A 41 19.72 8.26 -0.02
N THR A 42 19.84 7.40 -1.00
CA THR A 42 19.64 5.97 -0.83
C THR A 42 20.86 5.36 -0.12
N ASN A 43 20.60 4.52 0.87
CA ASN A 43 21.62 3.75 1.57
C ASN A 43 21.62 2.30 1.04
N ILE A 44 22.79 1.69 0.97
CA ILE A 44 22.95 0.29 0.57
C ILE A 44 22.11 -0.66 1.46
N PHE A 45 22.00 -0.38 2.76
CA PHE A 45 21.17 -1.16 3.66
C PHE A 45 19.65 -1.11 3.30
N GLN A 46 19.18 0.00 2.71
CA GLN A 46 17.81 0.09 2.21
C GLN A 46 17.58 -0.84 1.03
N LEU A 47 18.55 -0.95 0.12
CA LEU A 47 18.47 -1.86 -1.02
C LEU A 47 18.50 -3.32 -0.59
N PHE A 48 19.41 -3.69 0.31
CA PHE A 48 19.45 -5.05 0.87
C PHE A 48 18.18 -5.38 1.67
N GLY A 49 17.69 -4.45 2.48
CA GLY A 49 16.45 -4.62 3.23
C GLY A 49 15.25 -4.79 2.31
N LEU A 50 15.19 -4.03 1.21
CA LEU A 50 14.16 -4.16 0.19
C LEU A 50 14.18 -5.56 -0.46
N LEU A 51 15.35 -6.03 -0.89
CA LEU A 51 15.49 -7.36 -1.50
C LEU A 51 15.06 -8.47 -0.55
N LEU A 52 15.50 -8.41 0.72
CA LEU A 52 15.09 -9.40 1.72
C LEU A 52 13.57 -9.40 1.93
N SER A 53 12.97 -8.21 2.05
CA SER A 53 11.51 -8.12 2.24
C SER A 53 10.74 -8.65 1.04
N ILE A 54 11.21 -8.41 -0.20
CA ILE A 54 10.58 -8.96 -1.42
C ILE A 54 10.62 -10.49 -1.41
N ILE A 55 11.74 -11.09 -1.01
CA ILE A 55 11.86 -12.54 -0.86
C ILE A 55 10.86 -13.07 0.17
N GLY A 56 10.75 -12.39 1.32
CA GLY A 56 9.78 -12.73 2.36
C GLY A 56 8.33 -12.64 1.90
N ILE A 57 7.98 -11.59 1.16
CA ILE A 57 6.65 -11.41 0.55
C ILE A 57 6.37 -12.55 -0.43
N GLY A 58 7.34 -12.85 -1.31
CA GLY A 58 7.24 -13.95 -2.26
C GLY A 58 6.96 -15.29 -1.56
N SER A 59 7.65 -15.57 -0.45
CA SER A 59 7.44 -16.79 0.35
C SER A 59 6.01 -16.89 0.89
N ILE A 60 5.46 -15.81 1.45
CA ILE A 60 4.08 -15.81 2.00
C ILE A 60 3.04 -15.95 0.89
N ILE A 61 3.16 -15.13 -0.17
CA ILE A 61 2.15 -15.07 -1.24
C ILE A 61 2.13 -16.35 -2.07
N SER A 62 3.27 -16.99 -2.27
CA SER A 62 3.36 -18.27 -3.02
C SER A 62 2.93 -19.47 -2.19
N ASN A 63 2.68 -19.32 -0.89
CA ASN A 63 2.49 -20.42 0.05
C ASN A 63 3.72 -21.38 0.08
N GLY A 64 4.92 -20.83 -0.08
CA GLY A 64 6.17 -21.59 -0.17
C GLY A 64 6.40 -22.31 -1.50
N ASP A 65 5.50 -22.19 -2.48
CA ASP A 65 5.60 -22.81 -3.80
C ASP A 65 6.11 -21.81 -4.83
N ILE A 66 7.38 -21.90 -5.18
CA ILE A 66 8.05 -21.00 -6.12
C ILE A 66 7.42 -21.06 -7.54
N GLN A 67 6.79 -22.18 -7.91
CA GLN A 67 6.16 -22.32 -9.21
C GLN A 67 5.01 -21.33 -9.38
N LYS A 68 4.28 -21.01 -8.31
CA LYS A 68 3.22 -20.00 -8.34
C LYS A 68 3.73 -18.60 -8.72
N ILE A 69 4.97 -18.27 -8.39
CA ILE A 69 5.61 -17.01 -8.77
C ILE A 69 6.09 -17.05 -10.22
N ILE A 70 6.68 -18.18 -10.64
CA ILE A 70 7.23 -18.33 -11.99
C ILE A 70 6.12 -18.33 -13.05
N PHE A 71 4.98 -18.93 -12.74
CA PHE A 71 3.83 -19.03 -13.67
C PHE A 71 2.77 -17.93 -13.46
N LEU A 72 3.15 -16.79 -12.83
CA LEU A 72 2.28 -15.62 -12.75
C LEU A 72 1.99 -15.08 -14.16
N ASN A 73 0.72 -15.02 -14.51
CA ASN A 73 0.27 -14.40 -15.73
C ASN A 73 -0.04 -12.93 -15.46
N PHE A 74 0.78 -12.03 -16.00
CA PHE A 74 0.52 -10.60 -15.95
C PHE A 74 -0.63 -10.23 -16.88
N ASN A 75 -1.49 -9.35 -16.40
CA ASN A 75 -2.70 -8.92 -17.08
C ASN A 75 -2.89 -7.39 -17.03
N ASN A 76 -3.93 -6.89 -17.67
CA ASN A 76 -4.21 -5.45 -17.72
C ASN A 76 -4.45 -4.83 -16.31
N GLY A 77 -4.95 -5.61 -15.35
CA GLY A 77 -5.12 -5.15 -13.98
C GLY A 77 -3.78 -4.86 -13.29
N ASP A 78 -2.74 -5.63 -13.62
CA ASP A 78 -1.40 -5.42 -13.06
C ASP A 78 -0.78 -4.10 -13.55
N LEU A 79 -1.09 -3.67 -14.78
CA LEU A 79 -0.69 -2.36 -15.28
C LEU A 79 -1.34 -1.22 -14.47
N TRP A 80 -2.62 -1.36 -14.11
CA TRP A 80 -3.28 -0.41 -13.23
C TRP A 80 -2.70 -0.42 -11.82
N MET A 81 -2.25 -1.57 -11.33
CA MET A 81 -1.51 -1.64 -10.05
C MET A 81 -0.16 -0.91 -10.13
N LEU A 82 0.55 -0.94 -11.27
CA LEU A 82 1.76 -0.12 -11.45
C LEU A 82 1.46 1.38 -11.38
N VAL A 83 0.32 1.83 -11.90
CA VAL A 83 -0.13 3.23 -11.71
C VAL A 83 -0.33 3.53 -10.23
N CYS A 84 -0.87 2.59 -9.44
CA CYS A 84 -0.97 2.75 -7.99
C CYS A 84 0.40 2.85 -7.32
N VAL A 85 1.38 2.03 -7.73
CA VAL A 85 2.77 2.10 -7.22
C VAL A 85 3.36 3.49 -7.46
N ILE A 86 3.25 4.00 -8.69
CA ILE A 86 3.79 5.32 -9.05
C ILE A 86 3.08 6.43 -8.27
N THR A 87 1.77 6.43 -8.23
CA THR A 87 0.99 7.49 -7.57
C THR A 87 1.23 7.53 -6.08
N TRP A 88 1.30 6.38 -5.39
CA TRP A 88 1.58 6.32 -3.96
C TRP A 88 3.01 6.73 -3.63
N SER A 89 3.98 6.27 -4.42
CA SER A 89 5.39 6.63 -4.27
C SER A 89 5.62 8.12 -4.51
N LEU A 90 4.98 8.68 -5.54
CA LEU A 90 5.04 10.12 -5.84
C LEU A 90 4.39 10.95 -4.72
N TYR A 91 3.20 10.56 -4.24
CA TYR A 91 2.54 11.19 -3.11
C TYR A 91 3.44 11.21 -1.87
N SER A 92 4.01 10.06 -1.50
CA SER A 92 4.88 9.91 -0.33
C SER A 92 6.15 10.77 -0.45
N THR A 93 6.73 10.84 -1.64
CA THR A 93 7.93 11.61 -1.92
C THR A 93 7.65 13.12 -1.91
N LEU A 94 6.54 13.56 -2.52
CA LEU A 94 6.14 14.96 -2.55
C LEU A 94 5.75 15.50 -1.17
N LEU A 95 5.18 14.68 -0.30
CA LEU A 95 4.91 15.08 1.09
C LEU A 95 6.17 15.55 1.83
N LYS A 96 7.31 14.89 1.58
CA LYS A 96 8.59 15.28 2.20
C LYS A 96 9.20 16.51 1.52
N LYS A 97 9.09 16.61 0.19
CA LYS A 97 9.65 17.71 -0.59
C LYS A 97 9.01 19.04 -0.26
N HIS A 98 7.70 19.05 -0.21
CA HIS A 98 6.94 20.24 0.10
C HIS A 98 6.62 20.27 1.59
N LYS A 99 7.39 21.05 2.37
CA LYS A 99 7.01 21.37 3.75
C LYS A 99 5.76 22.27 3.69
N PHE A 100 4.61 21.62 3.56
CA PHE A 100 3.34 22.34 3.58
C PHE A 100 3.22 23.11 4.90
N LYS A 101 3.05 24.43 4.82
CA LYS A 101 2.82 25.30 5.98
C LYS A 101 1.41 25.13 6.58
N VAL A 102 0.70 24.07 6.20
CA VAL A 102 -0.64 23.73 6.66
C VAL A 102 -0.58 22.52 7.58
N SER A 103 -1.53 22.42 8.51
CA SER A 103 -1.62 21.28 9.41
C SER A 103 -1.89 19.99 8.62
N GLN A 104 -1.47 18.85 9.17
CA GLN A 104 -1.75 17.55 8.54
C GLN A 104 -3.24 17.29 8.39
N PHE A 105 -4.02 17.75 9.37
CA PHE A 105 -5.48 17.68 9.30
C PHE A 105 -6.03 18.47 8.10
N SER A 106 -5.52 19.68 7.85
CA SER A 106 -5.91 20.48 6.68
C SER A 106 -5.53 19.79 5.35
N LEU A 107 -4.39 19.09 5.29
CA LEU A 107 -4.03 18.29 4.12
C LEU A 107 -5.01 17.13 3.89
N ILE A 108 -5.40 16.42 4.96
CA ILE A 108 -6.41 15.35 4.87
C ILE A 108 -7.75 15.92 4.39
N GLN A 109 -8.18 17.05 4.94
CA GLN A 109 -9.42 17.72 4.55
C GLN A 109 -9.40 18.11 3.06
N LEU A 110 -8.30 18.67 2.57
CA LEU A 110 -8.12 19.00 1.15
C LEU A 110 -8.18 17.74 0.26
N MET A 111 -7.55 16.64 0.69
CA MET A 111 -7.59 15.37 -0.04
C MET A 111 -9.01 14.77 -0.06
N VAL A 112 -9.77 14.87 1.03
CA VAL A 112 -11.16 14.43 1.11
C VAL A 112 -12.03 15.28 0.18
N SER A 113 -11.89 16.61 0.23
CA SER A 113 -12.65 17.53 -0.63
C SER A 113 -12.38 17.28 -2.11
N ALA A 114 -11.12 17.11 -2.50
CA ALA A 114 -10.74 16.75 -3.87
C ALA A 114 -11.30 15.37 -4.26
N GLY A 115 -11.31 14.41 -3.32
CA GLY A 115 -11.92 13.10 -3.51
C GLY A 115 -13.41 13.17 -3.79
N ILE A 116 -14.14 13.97 -3.03
CA ILE A 116 -15.59 14.18 -3.24
C ILE A 116 -15.84 14.76 -4.64
N LEU A 117 -15.12 15.80 -5.03
CA LEU A 117 -15.27 16.42 -6.37
C LEU A 117 -15.01 15.40 -7.50
N PHE A 118 -14.05 14.51 -7.31
CA PHE A 118 -13.73 13.47 -8.30
C PHE A 118 -14.79 12.35 -8.36
N LEU A 119 -15.39 11.99 -7.20
CA LEU A 119 -16.35 10.88 -7.12
C LEU A 119 -17.79 11.27 -7.47
N ILE A 120 -18.13 12.57 -7.44
CA ILE A 120 -19.49 13.05 -7.82
C ILE A 120 -19.89 12.60 -9.23
N PRO A 121 -19.09 12.80 -10.30
CA PRO A 121 -19.46 12.33 -11.64
C PRO A 121 -19.61 10.82 -11.71
N GLN A 122 -18.76 10.07 -11.01
CA GLN A 122 -18.82 8.61 -10.96
C GLN A 122 -20.12 8.14 -10.29
N PHE A 123 -20.54 8.77 -9.21
CA PHE A 123 -21.81 8.46 -8.54
C PHE A 123 -23.01 8.65 -9.46
N PHE A 124 -23.07 9.76 -10.22
CA PHE A 124 -24.15 9.99 -11.17
C PHE A 124 -24.12 8.99 -12.32
N TYR A 125 -22.94 8.60 -12.79
CA TYR A 125 -22.80 7.55 -13.82
C TYR A 125 -23.30 6.21 -13.31
N GLU A 126 -22.88 5.75 -12.13
CA GLU A 126 -23.33 4.49 -11.53
C GLU A 126 -24.83 4.47 -11.28
N LYS A 127 -25.43 5.58 -10.84
CA LYS A 127 -26.86 5.73 -10.71
C LYS A 127 -27.59 5.63 -12.05
N SER A 128 -27.02 6.17 -13.14
CA SER A 128 -27.60 6.11 -14.48
C SER A 128 -27.66 4.70 -15.06
N ILE A 129 -26.77 3.79 -14.64
CA ILE A 129 -26.74 2.38 -15.05
C ILE A 129 -27.52 1.46 -14.08
N GLY A 130 -28.29 2.04 -13.15
CA GLY A 130 -29.21 1.30 -12.28
C GLY A 130 -28.56 0.65 -11.06
N LEU A 131 -27.34 1.05 -10.66
CA LEU A 131 -26.74 0.60 -9.42
C LEU A 131 -27.40 1.34 -8.24
N GLU A 132 -28.06 0.60 -7.37
CA GLU A 132 -28.70 1.14 -6.17
C GLU A 132 -27.89 0.87 -4.91
N LEU A 133 -27.74 1.89 -4.07
CA LEU A 133 -27.12 1.77 -2.76
C LEU A 133 -28.17 1.34 -1.73
N ASN A 134 -27.88 0.28 -1.01
CA ASN A 134 -28.74 -0.18 0.09
C ASN A 134 -28.28 0.48 1.41
N PHE A 135 -29.00 1.51 1.86
CA PHE A 135 -28.71 2.25 3.08
C PHE A 135 -29.26 1.51 4.32
N ASN A 136 -28.63 0.38 4.65
CA ASN A 136 -28.95 -0.37 5.86
C ASN A 136 -27.95 -0.07 7.01
N LYS A 137 -28.20 -0.62 8.19
CA LYS A 137 -27.34 -0.43 9.38
C LYS A 137 -25.89 -0.89 9.11
N ALA A 138 -25.70 -1.98 8.36
CA ALA A 138 -24.39 -2.49 8.02
C ALA A 138 -23.61 -1.50 7.13
N PHE A 139 -24.29 -0.86 6.16
CA PHE A 139 -23.69 0.20 5.33
C PHE A 139 -23.12 1.33 6.18
N PHE A 140 -23.89 1.86 7.14
CA PHE A 140 -23.42 2.96 7.99
C PHE A 140 -22.28 2.54 8.92
N LEU A 141 -22.28 1.32 9.44
CA LEU A 141 -21.20 0.79 10.27
C LEU A 141 -19.91 0.64 9.45
N ILE A 142 -19.99 0.08 8.25
CA ILE A 142 -18.84 -0.06 7.33
C ILE A 142 -18.35 1.32 6.93
N LEU A 143 -19.22 2.24 6.56
CA LEU A 143 -18.86 3.61 6.20
C LEU A 143 -18.13 4.31 7.35
N PHE A 144 -18.65 4.23 8.56
CA PHE A 144 -18.00 4.78 9.75
C PHE A 144 -16.60 4.20 9.96
N TYR A 145 -16.46 2.87 9.86
CA TYR A 145 -15.17 2.19 9.98
C TYR A 145 -14.18 2.69 8.91
N VAL A 146 -14.60 2.72 7.64
CA VAL A 146 -13.74 3.13 6.51
C VAL A 146 -13.32 4.59 6.61
N VAL A 147 -14.21 5.48 7.06
CA VAL A 147 -13.88 6.89 7.23
C VAL A 147 -12.90 7.09 8.39
N MET A 148 -13.15 6.47 9.55
CA MET A 148 -12.35 6.73 10.75
C MET A 148 -10.96 6.08 10.67
N PHE A 149 -10.86 4.82 10.24
CA PHE A 149 -9.59 4.08 10.28
C PHE A 149 -8.79 4.20 8.98
N PRO A 150 -9.21 3.68 7.83
CA PRO A 150 -8.39 3.77 6.61
C PRO A 150 -8.27 5.19 6.03
N ALA A 151 -9.31 6.04 6.17
CA ALA A 151 -9.25 7.36 5.55
C ALA A 151 -8.63 8.44 6.45
N ILE A 152 -8.98 8.51 7.74
CA ILE A 152 -8.45 9.57 8.61
C ILE A 152 -7.21 9.09 9.37
N ALA A 153 -7.35 8.04 10.20
CA ALA A 153 -6.26 7.62 11.07
C ALA A 153 -5.05 7.12 10.29
N ALA A 154 -5.24 6.28 9.27
CA ALA A 154 -4.13 5.74 8.49
C ALA A 154 -3.40 6.83 7.71
N TYR A 155 -4.11 7.77 7.06
CA TYR A 155 -3.45 8.87 6.36
C TYR A 155 -2.73 9.82 7.31
N TYR A 156 -3.29 10.10 8.48
CA TYR A 156 -2.62 10.90 9.51
C TYR A 156 -1.33 10.23 9.97
N CYS A 157 -1.38 8.95 10.34
CA CYS A 157 -0.19 8.18 10.73
C CYS A 157 0.84 8.10 9.60
N TRP A 158 0.38 7.92 8.35
CA TRP A 158 1.25 7.90 7.18
C TRP A 158 2.01 9.20 6.98
N GLN A 159 1.30 10.34 7.03
CA GLN A 159 1.89 11.67 6.91
C GLN A 159 2.89 11.94 8.03
N LYS A 160 2.55 11.56 9.28
CA LYS A 160 3.47 11.65 10.42
C LYS A 160 4.71 10.76 10.25
N GLY A 161 4.53 9.55 9.78
CA GLY A 161 5.63 8.64 9.48
C GLY A 161 6.62 9.26 8.48
N ILE A 162 6.11 9.78 7.37
CA ILE A 162 6.95 10.45 6.35
C ILE A 162 7.64 11.69 6.90
N GLU A 163 6.96 12.48 7.73
CA GLU A 163 7.55 13.65 8.36
C GLU A 163 8.76 13.28 9.24
N ILE A 164 8.62 12.22 10.07
CA ILE A 164 9.60 11.82 11.08
C ILE A 164 10.76 11.02 10.47
N ILE A 165 10.47 9.93 9.75
CA ILE A 165 11.48 8.98 9.26
C ILE A 165 11.75 9.07 7.76
N GLY A 166 10.99 9.88 7.02
CA GLY A 166 11.13 10.07 5.58
C GLY A 166 10.42 9.03 4.72
N PRO A 167 10.24 9.30 3.40
CA PRO A 167 9.48 8.45 2.49
C PRO A 167 10.13 7.07 2.29
N ASN A 168 11.46 7.00 2.12
CA ASN A 168 12.14 5.73 1.85
C ASN A 168 11.93 4.71 2.98
N ARG A 169 12.01 5.15 4.24
CA ARG A 169 11.83 4.27 5.40
C ARG A 169 10.35 3.99 5.66
N SER A 170 9.48 4.99 5.52
CA SER A 170 8.04 4.82 5.74
C SER A 170 7.43 3.81 4.78
N THR A 171 7.80 3.86 3.51
CA THR A 171 7.24 2.93 2.51
C THR A 171 7.66 1.48 2.73
N MET A 172 8.79 1.21 3.39
CA MET A 172 9.17 -0.16 3.76
C MET A 172 8.15 -0.84 4.68
N PHE A 173 7.43 -0.08 5.51
CA PHE A 173 6.40 -0.64 6.38
C PHE A 173 5.17 -1.16 5.61
N ILE A 174 4.98 -0.76 4.35
CA ILE A 174 3.93 -1.35 3.49
C ILE A 174 4.15 -2.86 3.31
N GLN A 175 5.40 -3.31 3.35
CA GLN A 175 5.75 -4.71 3.23
C GLN A 175 5.29 -5.58 4.42
N LEU A 176 4.78 -4.98 5.49
CA LEU A 176 4.06 -5.69 6.56
C LEU A 176 2.66 -6.14 6.15
N MET A 177 2.07 -5.58 5.08
CA MET A 177 0.69 -5.93 4.69
C MET A 177 0.50 -7.44 4.45
N PRO A 178 1.35 -8.15 3.69
CA PRO A 178 1.21 -9.60 3.53
C PRO A 178 1.34 -10.37 4.84
N LEU A 179 2.19 -9.90 5.75
CA LEU A 179 2.35 -10.52 7.06
C LEU A 179 1.09 -10.37 7.91
N PHE A 180 0.52 -9.17 7.99
CA PHE A 180 -0.74 -8.95 8.68
C PHE A 180 -1.90 -9.72 8.04
N SER A 181 -1.95 -9.80 6.70
CA SER A 181 -2.94 -10.59 5.98
C SER A 181 -2.84 -12.07 6.33
N ALA A 182 -1.63 -12.64 6.39
CA ALA A 182 -1.42 -14.03 6.79
C ALA A 182 -1.85 -14.29 8.24
N VAL A 183 -1.50 -13.38 9.18
CA VAL A 183 -1.94 -13.50 10.59
C VAL A 183 -3.47 -13.45 10.68
N MET A 184 -4.13 -12.56 9.95
CA MET A 184 -5.59 -12.46 9.92
C MET A 184 -6.24 -13.70 9.30
N ALA A 185 -5.65 -14.28 8.25
CA ALA A 185 -6.11 -15.51 7.64
C ALA A 185 -6.08 -16.69 8.64
N ILE A 186 -5.01 -16.81 9.40
CA ILE A 186 -4.88 -17.83 10.45
C ILE A 186 -5.93 -17.63 11.54
N ILE A 187 -6.14 -16.40 12.02
CA ILE A 187 -7.05 -16.10 13.15
C ILE A 187 -8.52 -16.19 12.72
N ILE A 188 -8.88 -15.63 11.56
CA ILE A 188 -10.28 -15.46 11.14
C ILE A 188 -10.78 -16.70 10.38
N PHE A 189 -9.94 -17.24 9.49
CA PHE A 189 -10.31 -18.37 8.63
C PHE A 189 -9.80 -19.71 9.14
N ASN A 190 -9.14 -19.76 10.33
CA ASN A 190 -8.55 -20.96 10.92
C ASN A 190 -7.57 -21.66 9.95
N GLU A 191 -6.85 -20.90 9.14
CA GLU A 191 -5.80 -21.45 8.29
C GLU A 191 -4.65 -22.00 9.14
N LYS A 192 -3.97 -23.03 8.64
CA LYS A 192 -2.83 -23.62 9.36
C LYS A 192 -1.62 -22.71 9.25
N PHE A 193 -0.92 -22.54 10.39
CA PHE A 193 0.39 -21.89 10.39
C PHE A 193 1.42 -22.82 9.76
N GLU A 194 1.97 -22.42 8.63
CA GLU A 194 2.94 -23.19 7.84
C GLU A 194 4.34 -22.55 7.91
N LEU A 195 5.37 -23.32 7.57
CA LEU A 195 6.77 -22.86 7.64
C LEU A 195 7.04 -21.62 6.79
N TYR A 196 6.38 -21.47 5.65
CA TYR A 196 6.57 -20.32 4.77
C TYR A 196 6.07 -19.01 5.40
N HIS A 197 5.08 -19.04 6.29
CA HIS A 197 4.67 -17.86 7.07
C HIS A 197 5.79 -17.39 7.99
N PHE A 198 6.45 -18.33 8.68
CA PHE A 198 7.55 -18.04 9.60
C PHE A 198 8.78 -17.50 8.85
N VAL A 199 9.18 -18.16 7.79
CA VAL A 199 10.30 -17.76 6.95
C VAL A 199 10.04 -16.38 6.34
N GLY A 200 8.86 -16.18 5.74
CA GLY A 200 8.45 -14.90 5.17
C GLY A 200 8.47 -13.77 6.19
N ALA A 201 7.95 -14.03 7.41
CA ALA A 201 7.97 -13.05 8.50
C ALA A 201 9.40 -12.63 8.89
N ILE A 202 10.33 -13.58 9.04
CA ILE A 202 11.73 -13.29 9.35
C ILE A 202 12.36 -12.42 8.26
N PHE A 203 12.17 -12.76 6.99
CA PHE A 203 12.73 -11.99 5.87
C PHE A 203 12.15 -10.57 5.79
N ILE A 204 10.84 -10.41 5.96
CA ILE A 204 10.19 -9.09 5.96
C ILE A 204 10.69 -8.24 7.13
N LEU A 205 10.67 -8.77 8.34
CA LEU A 205 11.05 -8.00 9.55
C LEU A 205 12.54 -7.63 9.54
N THR A 206 13.42 -8.57 9.14
CA THR A 206 14.86 -8.28 8.95
C THR A 206 15.10 -7.26 7.85
N GLY A 207 14.37 -7.35 6.76
CA GLY A 207 14.46 -6.39 5.66
C GLY A 207 14.07 -4.97 6.09
N ILE A 208 12.95 -4.84 6.80
CA ILE A 208 12.51 -3.55 7.37
C ILE A 208 13.53 -3.03 8.39
N TYR A 209 14.04 -3.89 9.27
CA TYR A 209 15.06 -3.50 10.27
C TYR A 209 16.32 -2.96 9.60
N LEU A 210 16.87 -3.68 8.61
CA LEU A 210 18.07 -3.25 7.87
C LEU A 210 17.83 -1.92 7.15
N SER A 211 16.70 -1.79 6.49
CA SER A 211 16.34 -0.57 5.76
C SER A 211 16.23 0.66 6.68
N ASN A 212 15.87 0.46 7.94
CA ASN A 212 15.74 1.55 8.92
C ASN A 212 17.04 1.84 9.68
N LYS A 213 18.11 1.04 9.48
CA LYS A 213 19.41 1.28 10.13
C LYS A 213 19.98 2.62 9.67
N LYS A 214 20.30 3.48 10.65
CA LYS A 214 21.00 4.75 10.37
C LYS A 214 22.43 4.43 9.94
N THR A 215 22.86 4.90 8.81
CA THR A 215 24.30 5.03 8.46
C THR A 215 24.82 6.25 9.23
N GLN A 216 25.80 6.04 10.07
CA GLN A 216 26.62 7.11 10.63
C GLN A 216 27.36 7.85 9.53
#